data_c5cf6adb7ba3832649964630a3b0f962
#
_entry.id   c5cf6adb7ba3832649964630a3b0f962
#
_cell.length_a   1.000
_cell.length_b   1.000
_cell.length_c   1.000
_cell.angle_alpha   90.00
_cell.angle_beta   90.00
_cell.angle_gamma   90.00
#
_symmetry.space_group_name_H-M   'P 1'
#
loop_
_entity.id
_entity.type
_entity.pdbx_description
1 polymer ?
#
loop_
_entity_poly.entity_id
_entity_poly.type
_entity_poly.pdbx_seq_one_letter_code
_entity_poly.pdbx_strand_id
1 'polypeptide(L)'
;MKEMTPRERLLAAIRFQGPDRVPVSPRLWRYMLAHGGTQKAHAYLKYAAEFDFDPLLSFGAGPVILFPRPQSDYSKLGPGIRVEETTREEGDCRIVTRTLHTPAGTLTDRTRIPRPGGQFGIAPNNHIEEYLLKGPEDLPALRQLVQAWTAAHPVGDIRSFIDEMGSRALVAANTYSALSHNAGDVYPLEAMMIDCFERRAFVEELIDVFHAPLMAATKAVCEQGVEMVFCSAFFESMSAGWSPQLYRELFLPRIRAQVELSHRYGALYHLYDDGKLAATLPMHREIGVDLVSTLTPPPTGDITLGQARQVAGNRMCLNGGIDTVNTIWRGTPASIDAAVREAIGAAATPEGGYILGTSDSITEETPPENFRAFFEAGRRHGLLKGR
;
A
#
# COMPACT_ATOMS: atom_id res chain seq x y z
N MET A 1 27.84 2.62 -20.61
CA MET A 1 27.26 3.56 -19.67
C MET A 1 27.66 3.15 -18.27
N LYS A 2 27.75 4.09 -17.32
CA LYS A 2 27.93 3.73 -15.90
C LYS A 2 26.69 3.01 -15.41
N GLU A 3 26.85 1.89 -14.71
CA GLU A 3 25.76 1.16 -14.09
C GLU A 3 25.04 2.06 -13.07
N MET A 4 23.71 2.11 -13.13
CA MET A 4 22.90 2.87 -12.20
C MET A 4 22.78 2.12 -10.85
N THR A 5 22.76 2.85 -9.76
CA THR A 5 22.34 2.29 -8.46
C THR A 5 20.86 1.93 -8.49
N PRO A 6 20.39 1.04 -7.59
CA PRO A 6 18.97 0.68 -7.51
C PRO A 6 18.04 1.89 -7.41
N ARG A 7 18.40 2.88 -6.58
CA ARG A 7 17.62 4.12 -6.43
C ARG A 7 17.58 4.94 -7.72
N GLU A 8 18.73 5.15 -8.39
CA GLU A 8 18.81 5.87 -9.66
C GLU A 8 17.97 5.17 -10.75
N ARG A 9 18.05 3.84 -10.82
CA ARG A 9 17.32 3.03 -11.80
C ARG A 9 15.81 3.11 -11.63
N LEU A 10 15.32 3.00 -10.39
CA LEU A 10 13.90 3.15 -10.07
C LEU A 10 13.40 4.55 -10.43
N LEU A 11 14.13 5.60 -10.02
CA LEU A 11 13.75 6.98 -10.36
C LEU A 11 13.78 7.23 -11.87
N ALA A 12 14.79 6.73 -12.57
CA ALA A 12 14.87 6.85 -14.04
C ALA A 12 13.69 6.16 -14.73
N ALA A 13 13.27 4.99 -14.25
CA ALA A 13 12.10 4.30 -14.80
C ALA A 13 10.80 5.06 -14.55
N ILE A 14 10.60 5.56 -13.31
CA ILE A 14 9.38 6.29 -12.94
C ILE A 14 9.28 7.63 -13.68
N ARG A 15 10.41 8.33 -13.86
CA ARG A 15 10.49 9.64 -14.54
C ARG A 15 10.67 9.56 -16.04
N PHE A 16 10.66 8.38 -16.64
CA PHE A 16 10.92 8.18 -18.09
C PHE A 16 12.25 8.78 -18.56
N GLN A 17 13.31 8.60 -17.77
CA GLN A 17 14.65 9.13 -18.02
C GLN A 17 15.64 8.05 -18.49
N GLY A 18 15.12 6.92 -18.98
CA GLY A 18 15.91 5.84 -19.56
C GLY A 18 16.78 5.11 -18.55
N PRO A 19 16.24 4.16 -17.80
CA PRO A 19 17.02 3.30 -16.93
C PRO A 19 18.01 2.45 -17.73
N ASP A 20 19.12 2.03 -17.11
CA ASP A 20 20.10 1.15 -17.74
C ASP A 20 19.57 -0.27 -18.03
N ARG A 21 18.58 -0.72 -17.26
CA ARG A 21 17.79 -1.93 -17.46
C ARG A 21 16.39 -1.73 -16.86
N VAL A 22 15.46 -2.63 -17.17
CA VAL A 22 14.17 -2.67 -16.47
C VAL A 22 14.43 -2.95 -15.00
N PRO A 23 13.99 -2.06 -14.06
CA PRO A 23 14.10 -2.35 -12.65
C PRO A 23 13.27 -3.56 -12.25
N VAL A 24 13.72 -4.32 -11.26
CA VAL A 24 13.01 -5.44 -10.65
C VAL A 24 12.70 -5.09 -9.22
N SER A 25 11.42 -4.93 -8.88
CA SER A 25 10.99 -4.53 -7.53
C SER A 25 9.68 -5.22 -7.14
N PRO A 26 9.73 -6.50 -6.72
CA PRO A 26 8.56 -7.22 -6.23
C PRO A 26 8.24 -6.86 -4.79
N ARG A 27 7.04 -7.23 -4.33
CA ARG A 27 6.69 -7.25 -2.91
C ARG A 27 7.10 -8.58 -2.31
N LEU A 28 7.82 -8.56 -1.17
CA LEU A 28 8.43 -9.78 -0.58
C LEU A 28 8.09 -10.01 0.88
N TRP A 29 7.31 -9.15 1.53
CA TRP A 29 7.22 -9.12 2.98
C TRP A 29 6.71 -10.45 3.59
N ARG A 30 5.78 -11.17 2.94
CA ARG A 30 5.30 -12.48 3.40
C ARG A 30 6.40 -13.53 3.30
N TYR A 31 7.03 -13.62 2.14
CA TYR A 31 8.14 -14.55 1.91
C TYR A 31 9.30 -14.31 2.89
N MET A 32 9.68 -13.05 3.07
CA MET A 32 10.75 -12.69 4.01
C MET A 32 10.39 -13.00 5.46
N LEU A 33 9.14 -12.78 5.86
CA LEU A 33 8.68 -13.10 7.20
C LEU A 33 8.77 -14.61 7.47
N ALA A 34 8.38 -15.43 6.50
CA ALA A 34 8.40 -16.89 6.61
C ALA A 34 9.82 -17.49 6.61
N HIS A 35 10.68 -17.01 5.71
CA HIS A 35 12.00 -17.61 5.46
C HIS A 35 13.16 -16.85 6.14
N GLY A 36 12.97 -15.59 6.48
CA GLY A 36 13.96 -14.73 7.14
C GLY A 36 13.56 -14.24 8.53
N GLY A 37 12.33 -14.53 8.98
CA GLY A 37 11.82 -14.15 10.31
C GLY A 37 11.63 -12.63 10.52
N THR A 38 11.77 -11.81 9.48
CA THR A 38 11.72 -10.35 9.62
C THR A 38 11.34 -9.64 8.32
N GLN A 39 10.66 -8.48 8.47
CA GLN A 39 10.33 -7.55 7.38
C GLN A 39 11.20 -6.29 7.41
N LYS A 40 12.24 -6.24 8.26
CA LYS A 40 13.04 -5.02 8.44
C LYS A 40 13.81 -4.66 7.16
N ALA A 41 13.97 -3.36 6.91
CA ALA A 41 14.64 -2.83 5.72
C ALA A 41 16.02 -3.43 5.45
N HIS A 42 16.84 -3.59 6.48
CA HIS A 42 18.17 -4.21 6.34
C HIS A 42 18.14 -5.67 5.86
N ALA A 43 17.14 -6.44 6.29
CA ALA A 43 16.96 -7.79 5.77
C ALA A 43 16.51 -7.73 4.29
N TYR A 44 15.64 -6.79 3.94
CA TYR A 44 15.23 -6.56 2.56
C TYR A 44 16.43 -6.21 1.66
N LEU A 45 17.34 -5.37 2.13
CA LEU A 45 18.58 -5.05 1.42
C LEU A 45 19.53 -6.23 1.24
N LYS A 46 19.57 -7.20 2.19
CA LYS A 46 20.32 -8.44 2.02
C LYS A 46 19.74 -9.30 0.89
N TYR A 47 18.42 -9.48 0.86
CA TYR A 47 17.75 -10.15 -0.24
C TYR A 47 18.01 -9.43 -1.57
N ALA A 48 17.97 -8.09 -1.58
CA ALA A 48 18.25 -7.32 -2.78
C ALA A 48 19.67 -7.55 -3.31
N ALA A 49 20.65 -7.62 -2.43
CA ALA A 49 22.04 -7.91 -2.81
C ALA A 49 22.22 -9.38 -3.28
N GLU A 50 21.52 -10.34 -2.66
CA GLU A 50 21.60 -11.75 -3.03
C GLU A 50 20.95 -12.05 -4.38
N PHE A 51 19.76 -11.45 -4.63
CA PHE A 51 18.94 -11.73 -5.82
C PHE A 51 19.05 -10.65 -6.90
N ASP A 52 19.86 -9.60 -6.68
CA ASP A 52 20.11 -8.48 -7.59
C ASP A 52 18.81 -7.81 -8.09
N PHE A 53 18.05 -7.26 -7.18
CA PHE A 53 16.85 -6.48 -7.48
C PHE A 53 16.92 -5.05 -6.91
N ASP A 54 15.96 -4.20 -7.31
CA ASP A 54 15.97 -2.78 -7.01
C ASP A 54 14.95 -2.46 -5.90
N PRO A 55 15.39 -2.28 -4.62
CA PRO A 55 14.48 -2.10 -3.50
C PRO A 55 13.69 -0.80 -3.56
N LEU A 56 12.36 -0.91 -3.58
CA LEU A 56 11.42 0.17 -3.27
C LEU A 56 10.89 -0.09 -1.85
N LEU A 57 11.36 0.70 -0.88
CA LEU A 57 11.03 0.52 0.52
C LEU A 57 9.94 1.51 0.93
N SER A 58 8.90 1.05 1.61
CA SER A 58 7.94 1.93 2.26
C SER A 58 8.33 2.15 3.72
N PHE A 59 8.40 3.40 4.11
CA PHE A 59 8.59 3.83 5.49
C PHE A 59 7.24 4.29 6.05
N GLY A 60 6.77 3.64 7.12
CA GLY A 60 5.57 4.10 7.81
C GLY A 60 5.83 5.47 8.43
N ALA A 61 5.18 6.51 7.93
CA ALA A 61 5.39 7.89 8.37
C ALA A 61 4.83 8.16 9.78
N GLY A 62 4.60 7.11 10.54
CA GLY A 62 4.14 7.16 11.92
C GLY A 62 2.68 6.73 12.08
N PRO A 63 2.22 6.55 13.32
CA PRO A 63 0.87 6.08 13.65
C PRO A 63 -0.24 7.08 13.34
N VAL A 64 0.08 8.28 12.91
CA VAL A 64 -0.87 9.28 12.40
C VAL A 64 -1.83 8.72 11.36
N ILE A 65 -1.46 7.63 10.74
CA ILE A 65 -2.04 7.14 9.52
C ILE A 65 -2.88 5.89 9.73
N LEU A 66 -2.66 5.23 10.86
CA LEU A 66 -3.43 4.06 11.24
C LEU A 66 -4.28 4.38 12.46
N PHE A 67 -5.58 4.26 12.32
CA PHE A 67 -6.45 4.33 13.50
C PHE A 67 -5.98 3.28 14.53
N PRO A 68 -5.95 3.60 15.84
CA PRO A 68 -5.40 2.70 16.85
C PRO A 68 -6.15 1.37 16.85
N ARG A 69 -5.39 0.30 16.64
CA ARG A 69 -5.88 -1.07 16.68
C ARG A 69 -5.91 -1.58 18.12
N PRO A 70 -6.61 -2.68 18.39
CA PRO A 70 -6.48 -3.37 19.67
C PRO A 70 -5.01 -3.58 20.06
N GLN A 71 -4.71 -3.38 21.34
CA GLN A 71 -3.35 -3.49 21.91
C GLN A 71 -2.36 -2.40 21.44
N SER A 72 -2.86 -1.26 20.94
CA SER A 72 -2.03 -0.08 20.72
C SER A 72 -1.61 0.56 22.05
N ASP A 73 -0.55 1.38 22.00
CA ASP A 73 -0.15 2.20 23.16
C ASP A 73 -1.03 3.45 23.27
N TYR A 74 -1.98 3.42 24.20
CA TYR A 74 -2.89 4.53 24.48
C TYR A 74 -2.37 5.49 25.54
N SER A 75 -1.21 5.24 26.15
CA SER A 75 -0.68 6.00 27.28
C SER A 75 -0.41 7.47 26.98
N LYS A 76 -0.24 7.80 25.71
CA LYS A 76 0.06 9.17 25.23
C LYS A 76 -1.19 9.97 24.87
N LEU A 77 -2.37 9.37 24.88
CA LEU A 77 -3.62 10.10 24.66
C LEU A 77 -3.85 11.07 25.82
N GLY A 78 -4.23 12.29 25.51
CA GLY A 78 -4.45 13.33 26.53
C GLY A 78 -5.52 12.98 27.56
N PRO A 79 -5.62 13.74 28.66
CA PRO A 79 -6.42 13.40 29.83
C PRO A 79 -7.93 13.28 29.58
N GLY A 80 -8.41 13.75 28.43
CA GLY A 80 -9.82 13.61 28.02
C GLY A 80 -10.18 12.29 27.37
N ILE A 81 -9.20 11.43 27.07
CA ILE A 81 -9.41 10.14 26.41
C ILE A 81 -9.01 9.01 27.36
N ARG A 82 -9.93 8.08 27.59
CA ARG A 82 -9.68 6.86 28.36
C ARG A 82 -10.04 5.64 27.54
N VAL A 83 -9.14 4.67 27.47
CA VAL A 83 -9.38 3.40 26.79
C VAL A 83 -9.35 2.27 27.81
N GLU A 84 -10.40 1.49 27.83
CA GLU A 84 -10.50 0.23 28.56
C GLU A 84 -10.45 -0.91 27.55
N GLU A 85 -9.60 -1.87 27.81
CA GLU A 85 -9.43 -3.03 26.93
C GLU A 85 -9.50 -4.31 27.75
N THR A 86 -10.33 -5.25 27.29
CA THR A 86 -10.42 -6.60 27.85
C THR A 86 -10.09 -7.63 26.79
N THR A 87 -9.37 -8.66 27.18
CA THR A 87 -8.96 -9.75 26.29
C THR A 87 -9.43 -11.08 26.84
N ARG A 88 -10.03 -11.92 26.00
CA ARG A 88 -10.32 -13.32 26.29
C ARG A 88 -9.73 -14.23 25.22
N GLU A 89 -9.27 -15.40 25.60
CA GLU A 89 -8.81 -16.42 24.67
C GLU A 89 -9.99 -17.26 24.15
N GLU A 90 -9.99 -17.57 22.86
CA GLU A 90 -11.03 -18.38 22.21
C GLU A 90 -10.40 -19.23 21.11
N GLY A 91 -10.03 -20.48 21.42
CA GLY A 91 -9.28 -21.36 20.53
C GLY A 91 -7.94 -20.73 20.14
N ASP A 92 -7.68 -20.67 18.82
CA ASP A 92 -6.45 -20.06 18.29
C ASP A 92 -6.59 -18.54 18.06
N CYS A 93 -7.57 -17.90 18.69
CA CYS A 93 -7.81 -16.47 18.58
C CYS A 93 -7.83 -15.79 19.94
N ARG A 94 -7.53 -14.50 19.96
CA ARG A 94 -7.84 -13.58 21.05
C ARG A 94 -9.01 -12.70 20.63
N ILE A 95 -9.99 -12.55 21.51
CA ILE A 95 -11.09 -11.60 21.34
C ILE A 95 -10.78 -10.40 22.22
N VAL A 96 -10.58 -9.26 21.59
CA VAL A 96 -10.29 -7.99 22.27
C VAL A 96 -11.52 -7.10 22.15
N THR A 97 -12.05 -6.65 23.29
CA THR A 97 -13.15 -5.67 23.37
C THR A 97 -12.59 -4.37 23.93
N ARG A 98 -12.87 -3.25 23.26
CA ARG A 98 -12.46 -1.92 23.71
C ARG A 98 -13.67 -1.06 24.03
N THR A 99 -13.51 -0.22 25.05
CA THR A 99 -14.38 0.91 25.33
C THR A 99 -13.53 2.17 25.36
N LEU A 100 -13.85 3.11 24.46
CA LEU A 100 -13.09 4.33 24.26
C LEU A 100 -13.97 5.51 24.69
N HIS A 101 -13.61 6.13 25.81
CA HIS A 101 -14.31 7.27 26.38
C HIS A 101 -13.69 8.56 25.89
N THR A 102 -14.51 9.48 25.41
CA THR A 102 -14.15 10.85 25.03
C THR A 102 -15.11 11.84 25.66
N PRO A 103 -14.78 13.12 25.73
CA PRO A 103 -15.73 14.15 26.15
C PRO A 103 -17.00 14.22 25.29
N ALA A 104 -16.97 13.75 24.05
CA ALA A 104 -18.11 13.76 23.12
C ALA A 104 -18.92 12.46 23.12
N GLY A 105 -18.48 11.43 23.81
CA GLY A 105 -19.20 10.16 23.89
C GLY A 105 -18.29 8.95 24.10
N THR A 106 -18.92 7.79 24.21
CA THR A 106 -18.25 6.50 24.41
C THR A 106 -18.48 5.61 23.20
N LEU A 107 -17.40 5.05 22.68
CA LEU A 107 -17.41 4.11 21.55
C LEU A 107 -16.95 2.74 22.01
N THR A 108 -17.48 1.69 21.41
CA THR A 108 -17.10 0.30 21.70
C THR A 108 -16.83 -0.47 20.42
N ASP A 109 -15.84 -1.35 20.46
CA ASP A 109 -15.61 -2.32 19.39
C ASP A 109 -15.17 -3.68 19.92
N ARG A 110 -15.21 -4.69 19.04
CA ARG A 110 -14.71 -6.02 19.33
C ARG A 110 -14.01 -6.60 18.11
N THR A 111 -12.79 -7.08 18.32
CA THR A 111 -11.93 -7.62 17.27
C THR A 111 -11.45 -9.02 17.64
N ARG A 112 -11.59 -9.95 16.71
CA ARG A 112 -11.00 -11.28 16.76
C ARG A 112 -9.61 -11.22 16.12
N ILE A 113 -8.59 -11.59 16.89
CA ILE A 113 -7.17 -11.57 16.47
C ILE A 113 -6.69 -13.02 16.39
N PRO A 114 -6.55 -13.61 15.20
CA PRO A 114 -5.98 -14.93 15.04
C PRO A 114 -4.50 -14.96 15.45
N ARG A 115 -4.06 -16.07 16.04
CA ARG A 115 -2.62 -16.29 16.31
C ARG A 115 -1.91 -16.62 14.99
N PRO A 116 -0.75 -15.99 14.72
CA PRO A 116 0.08 -16.37 13.56
C PRO A 116 0.46 -17.84 13.59
N GLY A 117 0.45 -18.48 12.42
CA GLY A 117 0.76 -19.91 12.26
C GLY A 117 -0.50 -20.79 12.14
N GLY A 118 -0.31 -22.09 12.04
CA GLY A 118 -1.39 -23.06 11.91
C GLY A 118 -2.33 -22.75 10.73
N GLN A 119 -3.62 -22.90 10.96
CA GLN A 119 -4.65 -22.70 9.92
C GLN A 119 -4.80 -21.25 9.42
N PHE A 120 -4.27 -20.27 10.13
CA PHE A 120 -4.40 -18.86 9.80
C PHE A 120 -3.21 -18.30 9.01
N GLY A 121 -2.20 -19.11 8.70
CA GLY A 121 -0.99 -18.66 8.00
C GLY A 121 -0.09 -17.79 8.87
N ILE A 122 0.99 -17.28 8.26
CA ILE A 122 2.04 -16.55 8.99
C ILE A 122 1.64 -15.13 9.43
N ALA A 123 0.73 -14.51 8.70
CA ALA A 123 0.28 -13.15 8.95
C ALA A 123 -1.24 -13.02 8.70
N PRO A 124 -2.07 -13.57 9.61
CA PRO A 124 -3.51 -13.51 9.46
C PRO A 124 -4.03 -12.09 9.67
N ASN A 125 -5.10 -11.76 8.94
CA ASN A 125 -5.82 -10.52 9.16
C ASN A 125 -6.71 -10.63 10.41
N ASN A 126 -6.85 -9.52 11.13
CA ASN A 126 -7.84 -9.40 12.18
C ASN A 126 -9.25 -9.40 11.57
N HIS A 127 -10.22 -9.90 12.32
CA HIS A 127 -11.63 -9.85 11.97
C HIS A 127 -12.37 -8.96 12.97
N ILE A 128 -12.98 -7.89 12.47
CA ILE A 128 -13.77 -6.97 13.29
C ILE A 128 -15.17 -7.58 13.45
N GLU A 129 -15.50 -8.03 14.68
CA GLU A 129 -16.81 -8.61 15.03
C GLU A 129 -17.83 -7.52 15.33
N GLU A 130 -17.37 -6.40 15.87
CA GLU A 130 -18.17 -5.23 16.17
C GLU A 130 -17.37 -3.98 15.83
N TYR A 131 -17.86 -3.21 14.88
CA TYR A 131 -17.21 -1.98 14.43
C TYR A 131 -17.39 -0.87 15.46
N LEU A 132 -16.43 0.06 15.50
CA LEU A 132 -16.38 1.15 16.47
C LEU A 132 -17.58 2.10 16.32
N LEU A 133 -17.95 2.47 15.09
CA LEU A 133 -19.09 3.33 14.80
C LEU A 133 -20.34 2.51 14.53
N LYS A 134 -21.47 2.96 15.08
CA LYS A 134 -22.80 2.43 14.84
C LYS A 134 -23.61 3.35 13.92
N GLY A 135 -23.27 4.64 13.88
CA GLY A 135 -23.96 5.62 13.04
C GLY A 135 -23.34 7.02 13.11
N PRO A 136 -24.04 8.02 12.53
CA PRO A 136 -23.57 9.41 12.49
C PRO A 136 -23.36 10.04 13.88
N GLU A 137 -24.10 9.58 14.89
CA GLU A 137 -24.03 10.06 16.27
C GLU A 137 -22.66 9.82 16.91
N ASP A 138 -21.88 8.87 16.40
CA ASP A 138 -20.56 8.50 16.90
C ASP A 138 -19.43 9.40 16.34
N LEU A 139 -19.70 10.16 15.27
CA LEU A 139 -18.67 10.99 14.61
C LEU A 139 -18.00 12.02 15.53
N PRO A 140 -18.71 12.72 16.44
CA PRO A 140 -18.04 13.66 17.35
C PRO A 140 -16.99 12.99 18.23
N ALA A 141 -17.29 11.79 18.77
CA ALA A 141 -16.36 11.02 19.58
C ALA A 141 -15.17 10.49 18.74
N LEU A 142 -15.43 9.96 17.54
CA LEU A 142 -14.39 9.55 16.61
C LEU A 142 -13.43 10.70 16.27
N ARG A 143 -13.95 11.88 15.98
CA ARG A 143 -13.15 13.06 15.64
C ARG A 143 -12.18 13.42 16.76
N GLN A 144 -12.65 13.38 18.02
CA GLN A 144 -11.79 13.63 19.18
C GLN A 144 -10.70 12.57 19.33
N LEU A 145 -11.04 11.29 19.12
CA LEU A 145 -10.06 10.19 19.15
C LEU A 145 -8.98 10.36 18.08
N VAL A 146 -9.39 10.65 16.86
CA VAL A 146 -8.43 10.84 15.74
C VAL A 146 -7.53 12.05 15.99
N GLN A 147 -8.07 13.16 16.51
CA GLN A 147 -7.28 14.34 16.88
C GLN A 147 -6.28 14.03 18.00
N ALA A 148 -6.71 13.37 19.07
CA ALA A 148 -5.84 13.00 20.19
C ALA A 148 -4.75 12.02 19.74
N TRP A 149 -5.12 11.02 18.94
CA TRP A 149 -4.17 10.05 18.38
C TRP A 149 -3.11 10.72 17.51
N THR A 150 -3.54 11.59 16.60
CA THR A 150 -2.65 12.35 15.71
C THR A 150 -1.69 13.24 16.49
N ALA A 151 -2.18 13.93 17.50
CA ALA A 151 -1.35 14.79 18.34
C ALA A 151 -0.31 14.00 19.17
N ALA A 152 -0.70 12.80 19.64
CA ALA A 152 0.17 11.93 20.44
C ALA A 152 1.27 11.25 19.59
N HIS A 153 1.07 11.16 18.28
CA HIS A 153 1.92 10.38 17.39
C HIS A 153 2.30 11.20 16.14
N PRO A 154 3.23 12.13 16.25
CA PRO A 154 3.71 12.93 15.12
C PRO A 154 4.42 12.05 14.08
N VAL A 155 4.54 12.58 12.88
CA VAL A 155 5.31 11.95 11.80
C VAL A 155 6.75 11.73 12.25
N GLY A 156 7.27 10.53 12.03
CA GLY A 156 8.64 10.14 12.38
C GLY A 156 9.70 10.83 11.50
N ASP A 157 10.96 10.65 11.87
CA ASP A 157 12.12 11.13 11.11
C ASP A 157 12.39 10.22 9.91
N ILE A 158 11.74 10.53 8.78
CA ILE A 158 11.95 9.80 7.52
C ILE A 158 13.28 10.23 6.87
N ARG A 159 13.77 11.45 7.14
CA ARG A 159 15.02 11.95 6.54
C ARG A 159 16.20 11.09 6.94
N SER A 160 16.36 10.81 8.23
CA SER A 160 17.42 9.90 8.71
C SER A 160 17.34 8.52 8.06
N PHE A 161 16.14 7.98 7.87
CA PHE A 161 15.98 6.69 7.20
C PHE A 161 16.36 6.74 5.71
N ILE A 162 16.02 7.81 5.00
CA ILE A 162 16.43 8.03 3.60
C ILE A 162 17.96 8.08 3.51
N ASP A 163 18.60 8.84 4.38
CA ASP A 163 20.07 8.99 4.41
C ASP A 163 20.77 7.66 4.73
N GLU A 164 20.20 6.86 5.64
CA GLU A 164 20.70 5.50 5.94
C GLU A 164 20.57 4.54 4.75
N MET A 165 19.47 4.57 4.02
CA MET A 165 19.28 3.72 2.83
C MET A 165 20.17 4.17 1.66
N GLY A 166 20.39 5.46 1.50
CA GLY A 166 21.28 6.05 0.50
C GLY A 166 20.90 5.67 -0.94
N SER A 167 21.89 5.20 -1.70
CA SER A 167 21.68 4.77 -3.10
C SER A 167 21.17 3.33 -3.25
N ARG A 168 21.09 2.58 -2.14
CA ARG A 168 20.73 1.15 -2.16
C ARG A 168 19.24 0.89 -2.34
N ALA A 169 18.39 1.88 -2.06
CA ALA A 169 16.94 1.77 -2.18
C ALA A 169 16.29 3.12 -2.48
N LEU A 170 15.14 3.09 -3.14
CA LEU A 170 14.23 4.24 -3.15
C LEU A 170 13.28 4.11 -1.95
N VAL A 171 13.19 5.17 -1.15
CA VAL A 171 12.32 5.22 0.03
C VAL A 171 11.06 6.01 -0.29
N ALA A 172 9.90 5.39 -0.04
CA ALA A 172 8.60 6.03 -0.13
C ALA A 172 8.00 6.22 1.26
N ALA A 173 7.49 7.40 1.57
CA ALA A 173 6.74 7.65 2.79
C ALA A 173 5.34 7.07 2.68
N ASN A 174 5.03 6.05 3.48
CA ASN A 174 3.70 5.44 3.48
C ASN A 174 2.72 6.30 4.27
N THR A 175 1.76 6.88 3.57
CA THR A 175 0.71 7.72 4.14
C THR A 175 -0.67 7.07 4.12
N TYR A 176 -0.80 5.84 3.63
CA TYR A 176 -2.07 5.11 3.47
C TYR A 176 -3.16 5.93 2.75
N SER A 177 -4.41 5.50 2.86
CA SER A 177 -5.57 6.24 2.39
C SER A 177 -6.49 6.63 3.56
N ALA A 178 -7.45 7.49 3.30
CA ALA A 178 -8.44 7.83 4.31
C ALA A 178 -9.38 6.66 4.63
N LEU A 179 -9.52 5.70 3.72
CA LEU A 179 -10.40 4.53 3.90
C LEU A 179 -9.63 3.30 4.38
N SER A 180 -8.53 2.95 3.71
CA SER A 180 -7.74 1.76 4.06
C SER A 180 -7.03 1.93 5.40
N HIS A 181 -7.28 1.02 6.33
CA HIS A 181 -6.78 1.04 7.71
C HIS A 181 -7.25 2.24 8.57
N ASN A 182 -8.25 2.97 8.11
CA ASN A 182 -8.81 4.15 8.75
C ASN A 182 -10.35 4.04 8.81
N ALA A 183 -11.07 4.75 7.95
CA ALA A 183 -12.54 4.72 7.97
C ALA A 183 -13.12 3.31 7.78
N GLY A 184 -12.51 2.48 6.94
CA GLY A 184 -12.94 1.09 6.72
C GLY A 184 -12.64 0.14 7.89
N ASP A 185 -11.75 0.50 8.81
CA ASP A 185 -11.51 -0.27 10.04
C ASP A 185 -12.46 0.15 11.19
N VAL A 186 -13.14 1.27 11.08
CA VAL A 186 -14.06 1.77 12.12
C VAL A 186 -15.53 1.66 11.75
N TYR A 187 -15.85 1.52 10.46
CA TYR A 187 -17.21 1.37 9.94
C TYR A 187 -17.26 0.36 8.80
N PRO A 188 -18.27 -0.57 8.74
CA PRO A 188 -18.31 -1.62 7.73
C PRO A 188 -18.39 -1.06 6.31
N LEU A 189 -17.60 -1.60 5.38
CA LEU A 189 -17.60 -1.14 3.98
C LEU A 189 -18.96 -1.32 3.29
N GLU A 190 -19.64 -2.43 3.55
CA GLU A 190 -20.98 -2.71 2.99
C GLU A 190 -22.00 -1.68 3.47
N ALA A 191 -21.98 -1.35 4.77
CA ALA A 191 -22.85 -0.31 5.33
C ALA A 191 -22.50 1.06 4.74
N MET A 192 -21.21 1.37 4.60
CA MET A 192 -20.75 2.61 3.97
C MET A 192 -21.21 2.72 2.52
N MET A 193 -21.22 1.64 1.75
CA MET A 193 -21.72 1.63 0.37
C MET A 193 -23.23 1.90 0.31
N ILE A 194 -24.01 1.35 1.23
CA ILE A 194 -25.44 1.63 1.37
C ILE A 194 -25.65 3.10 1.74
N ASP A 195 -24.88 3.60 2.70
CA ASP A 195 -24.96 4.97 3.19
C ASP A 195 -24.53 6.03 2.16
N CYS A 196 -23.80 5.62 1.12
CA CYS A 196 -23.56 6.51 -0.03
C CYS A 196 -24.86 6.95 -0.70
N PHE A 197 -25.96 6.22 -0.54
CA PHE A 197 -27.28 6.52 -1.09
C PHE A 197 -28.24 7.04 -0.02
N GLU A 198 -28.13 6.57 1.21
CA GLU A 198 -29.06 6.89 2.28
C GLU A 198 -28.59 8.04 3.18
N ARG A 199 -27.30 8.14 3.45
CA ARG A 199 -26.68 9.08 4.39
C ARG A 199 -25.36 9.62 3.86
N ARG A 200 -25.35 10.10 2.62
CA ARG A 200 -24.15 10.53 1.90
C ARG A 200 -23.25 11.49 2.69
N ALA A 201 -23.85 12.49 3.35
CA ALA A 201 -23.09 13.44 4.16
C ALA A 201 -22.31 12.78 5.30
N PHE A 202 -22.88 11.73 5.92
CA PHE A 202 -22.18 10.96 6.94
C PHE A 202 -20.95 10.26 6.38
N VAL A 203 -21.06 9.62 5.22
CA VAL A 203 -19.92 8.93 4.57
C VAL A 203 -18.81 9.91 4.23
N GLU A 204 -19.16 11.06 3.65
CA GLU A 204 -18.18 12.09 3.30
C GLU A 204 -17.47 12.63 4.54
N GLU A 205 -18.22 12.94 5.60
CA GLU A 205 -17.67 13.41 6.87
C GLU A 205 -16.79 12.36 7.54
N LEU A 206 -17.19 11.08 7.53
CA LEU A 206 -16.40 9.97 8.07
C LEU A 206 -15.05 9.85 7.36
N ILE A 207 -15.03 9.90 6.04
CA ILE A 207 -13.79 9.85 5.27
C ILE A 207 -12.92 11.09 5.56
N ASP A 208 -13.53 12.28 5.68
CA ASP A 208 -12.80 13.53 5.92
C ASP A 208 -12.18 13.62 7.32
N VAL A 209 -12.75 12.94 8.32
CA VAL A 209 -12.12 12.79 9.66
C VAL A 209 -10.70 12.22 9.55
N PHE A 210 -10.48 11.29 8.62
CA PHE A 210 -9.17 10.69 8.39
C PHE A 210 -8.36 11.39 7.30
N HIS A 211 -9.01 11.97 6.30
CA HIS A 211 -8.32 12.67 5.21
C HIS A 211 -7.56 13.90 5.68
N ALA A 212 -8.10 14.68 6.60
CA ALA A 212 -7.44 15.89 7.10
C ALA A 212 -6.09 15.61 7.79
N PRO A 213 -5.96 14.68 8.76
CA PRO A 213 -4.66 14.33 9.35
C PRO A 213 -3.73 13.66 8.35
N LEU A 214 -4.26 12.91 7.38
CA LEU A 214 -3.47 12.32 6.30
C LEU A 214 -2.82 13.39 5.42
N MET A 215 -3.54 14.45 5.07
CA MET A 215 -2.97 15.58 4.33
C MET A 215 -1.89 16.30 5.14
N ALA A 216 -2.08 16.47 6.46
CA ALA A 216 -1.06 17.04 7.34
C ALA A 216 0.19 16.16 7.41
N ALA A 217 0.03 14.83 7.52
CA ALA A 217 1.13 13.88 7.49
C ALA A 217 1.87 13.88 6.15
N THR A 218 1.14 13.91 5.03
CA THR A 218 1.72 14.02 3.69
C THR A 218 2.58 15.28 3.57
N LYS A 219 2.08 16.42 4.05
CA LYS A 219 2.85 17.66 4.08
C LYS A 219 4.13 17.51 4.91
N ALA A 220 4.02 16.96 6.12
CA ALA A 220 5.16 16.81 7.03
C ALA A 220 6.27 15.89 6.51
N VAL A 221 5.95 14.81 5.78
CA VAL A 221 6.96 13.98 5.12
C VAL A 221 7.57 14.67 3.91
N CYS A 222 6.79 15.42 3.15
CA CYS A 222 7.29 16.20 2.02
C CYS A 222 8.25 17.31 2.48
N GLU A 223 7.97 17.98 3.60
CA GLU A 223 8.86 18.98 4.22
C GLU A 223 10.21 18.40 4.66
N GLN A 224 10.27 17.10 4.94
CA GLN A 224 11.51 16.36 5.21
C GLN A 224 12.27 15.94 3.94
N GLY A 225 11.76 16.29 2.75
CA GLY A 225 12.42 16.03 1.47
C GLY A 225 12.30 14.59 0.98
N VAL A 226 11.20 13.93 1.28
CA VAL A 226 10.91 12.59 0.70
C VAL A 226 10.80 12.69 -0.82
N GLU A 227 11.33 11.69 -1.53
CA GLU A 227 11.26 11.65 -2.99
C GLU A 227 9.95 11.05 -3.51
N MET A 228 9.25 10.28 -2.67
CA MET A 228 8.03 9.60 -3.04
C MET A 228 7.10 9.49 -1.84
N VAL A 229 5.82 9.80 -2.05
CA VAL A 229 4.72 9.48 -1.15
C VAL A 229 4.05 8.22 -1.65
N PHE A 230 3.81 7.26 -0.76
CA PHE A 230 3.13 6.00 -1.06
C PHE A 230 1.76 5.96 -0.39
N CYS A 231 0.72 5.74 -1.16
CA CYS A 231 -0.65 5.56 -0.67
C CYS A 231 -1.11 4.12 -0.93
N SER A 232 -1.49 3.42 0.13
CA SER A 232 -2.09 2.09 0.05
C SER A 232 -3.62 2.23 0.05
N ALA A 233 -4.26 1.96 -1.09
CA ALA A 233 -5.67 2.26 -1.34
C ALA A 233 -6.52 1.01 -1.65
N PHE A 234 -6.22 -0.13 -1.04
CA PHE A 234 -6.90 -1.40 -1.37
C PHE A 234 -8.39 -1.45 -0.95
N PHE A 235 -8.82 -0.69 0.06
CA PHE A 235 -10.25 -0.61 0.42
C PHE A 235 -11.06 0.27 -0.55
N GLU A 236 -10.42 1.16 -1.28
CA GLU A 236 -11.00 1.94 -2.37
C GLU A 236 -11.03 1.18 -3.70
N SER A 237 -10.34 0.05 -3.79
CA SER A 237 -10.25 -0.78 -4.99
C SER A 237 -11.63 -1.18 -5.54
N MET A 238 -11.73 -1.30 -6.86
CA MET A 238 -12.92 -1.88 -7.51
C MET A 238 -13.18 -3.32 -7.06
N SER A 239 -12.16 -4.01 -6.60
CA SER A 239 -12.27 -5.36 -6.03
C SER A 239 -13.00 -5.38 -4.68
N ALA A 240 -13.01 -4.26 -3.95
CA ALA A 240 -13.77 -4.11 -2.71
C ALA A 240 -15.28 -3.90 -2.93
N GLY A 241 -15.71 -3.67 -4.19
CA GLY A 241 -17.12 -3.55 -4.55
C GLY A 241 -17.61 -2.14 -4.91
N TRP A 242 -16.73 -1.14 -4.89
CA TRP A 242 -17.09 0.22 -5.29
C TRP A 242 -17.45 0.32 -6.78
N SER A 243 -18.42 1.17 -7.12
CA SER A 243 -18.66 1.54 -8.51
C SER A 243 -17.64 2.58 -8.98
N PRO A 244 -17.31 2.64 -10.29
CA PRO A 244 -16.46 3.69 -10.83
C PRO A 244 -16.99 5.10 -10.57
N GLN A 245 -18.32 5.26 -10.49
CA GLN A 245 -18.94 6.54 -10.17
C GLN A 245 -18.67 6.94 -8.72
N LEU A 246 -18.92 6.06 -7.75
CA LEU A 246 -18.65 6.35 -6.34
C LEU A 246 -17.15 6.59 -6.09
N TYR A 247 -16.28 5.84 -6.77
CA TYR A 247 -14.83 6.09 -6.72
C TYR A 247 -14.49 7.51 -7.19
N ARG A 248 -15.02 7.93 -8.35
CA ARG A 248 -14.79 9.27 -8.92
C ARG A 248 -15.30 10.39 -8.03
N GLU A 249 -16.39 10.16 -7.32
CA GLU A 249 -17.02 11.17 -6.48
C GLU A 249 -16.38 11.26 -5.09
N LEU A 250 -16.07 10.12 -4.46
CA LEU A 250 -15.61 10.05 -3.06
C LEU A 250 -14.10 10.06 -2.92
N PHE A 251 -13.40 9.22 -3.67
CA PHE A 251 -11.98 8.96 -3.43
C PHE A 251 -11.07 9.77 -4.35
N LEU A 252 -11.40 9.86 -5.62
CA LEU A 252 -10.55 10.52 -6.61
C LEU A 252 -10.20 11.98 -6.26
N PRO A 253 -11.12 12.84 -5.76
CA PRO A 253 -10.77 14.21 -5.36
C PRO A 253 -9.76 14.25 -4.19
N ARG A 254 -9.87 13.31 -3.25
CA ARG A 254 -8.99 13.23 -2.09
C ARG A 254 -7.59 12.72 -2.46
N ILE A 255 -7.54 11.71 -3.34
CA ILE A 255 -6.27 11.23 -3.91
C ILE A 255 -5.61 12.34 -4.73
N ARG A 256 -6.37 13.06 -5.56
CA ARG A 256 -5.87 14.20 -6.34
C ARG A 256 -5.24 15.27 -5.43
N ALA A 257 -5.89 15.64 -4.34
CA ALA A 257 -5.37 16.62 -3.40
C ALA A 257 -4.02 16.17 -2.81
N GLN A 258 -3.86 14.87 -2.53
CA GLN A 258 -2.61 14.29 -2.01
C GLN A 258 -1.51 14.25 -3.09
N VAL A 259 -1.87 13.91 -4.34
CA VAL A 259 -0.95 13.98 -5.51
C VAL A 259 -0.44 15.40 -5.70
N GLU A 260 -1.34 16.38 -5.78
CA GLU A 260 -0.98 17.79 -5.96
C GLU A 260 -0.13 18.33 -4.82
N LEU A 261 -0.41 17.92 -3.58
CA LEU A 261 0.40 18.26 -2.42
C LEU A 261 1.82 17.71 -2.57
N SER A 262 1.96 16.43 -2.91
CA SER A 262 3.25 15.77 -3.11
C SER A 262 4.07 16.47 -4.21
N HIS A 263 3.44 16.74 -5.34
CA HIS A 263 4.10 17.41 -6.48
C HIS A 263 4.55 18.84 -6.16
N ARG A 264 3.80 19.60 -5.32
CA ARG A 264 4.26 20.94 -4.88
C ARG A 264 5.59 20.91 -4.13
N TYR A 265 5.92 19.79 -3.49
CA TYR A 265 7.22 19.58 -2.83
C TYR A 265 8.23 18.83 -3.69
N GLY A 266 7.92 18.53 -4.96
CA GLY A 266 8.78 17.77 -5.88
C GLY A 266 8.82 16.28 -5.61
N ALA A 267 7.96 15.76 -4.73
CA ALA A 267 7.84 14.33 -4.45
C ALA A 267 6.94 13.64 -5.49
N LEU A 268 7.33 12.44 -5.91
CA LEU A 268 6.51 11.54 -6.74
C LEU A 268 5.37 10.96 -5.91
N TYR A 269 4.28 10.57 -6.57
CA TYR A 269 3.16 9.90 -5.93
C TYR A 269 2.99 8.47 -6.43
N HIS A 270 3.08 7.52 -5.50
CA HIS A 270 2.92 6.09 -5.73
C HIS A 270 1.60 5.60 -5.13
N LEU A 271 0.70 5.14 -5.98
CA LEU A 271 -0.57 4.55 -5.58
C LEU A 271 -0.48 3.02 -5.64
N TYR A 272 -0.76 2.38 -4.51
CA TYR A 272 -1.02 0.95 -4.46
C TYR A 272 -2.52 0.73 -4.61
N ASP A 273 -2.90 0.08 -5.70
CA ASP A 273 -4.27 -0.35 -5.97
C ASP A 273 -4.18 -1.74 -6.63
N ASP A 274 -4.93 -2.70 -6.15
CA ASP A 274 -4.84 -4.10 -6.56
C ASP A 274 -6.15 -4.64 -7.14
N GLY A 275 -6.04 -5.79 -7.81
CA GLY A 275 -7.17 -6.49 -8.40
C GLY A 275 -7.69 -5.82 -9.68
N LYS A 276 -8.90 -5.24 -9.62
CA LYS A 276 -9.59 -4.67 -10.80
C LYS A 276 -9.22 -3.21 -11.01
N LEU A 277 -8.47 -2.92 -12.06
CA LEU A 277 -7.90 -1.60 -12.36
C LEU A 277 -8.40 -0.97 -13.66
N ALA A 278 -9.12 -1.72 -14.52
CA ALA A 278 -9.51 -1.22 -15.84
C ALA A 278 -10.30 0.09 -15.79
N ALA A 279 -11.15 0.26 -14.79
CA ALA A 279 -11.96 1.47 -14.62
C ALA A 279 -11.18 2.62 -13.93
N THR A 280 -10.30 2.33 -12.98
CA THR A 280 -9.62 3.33 -12.14
C THR A 280 -8.30 3.82 -12.75
N LEU A 281 -7.59 3.00 -13.50
CA LEU A 281 -6.29 3.34 -14.08
C LEU A 281 -6.32 4.62 -14.95
N PRO A 282 -7.34 4.85 -15.81
CA PRO A 282 -7.47 6.13 -16.52
C PRO A 282 -7.65 7.32 -15.59
N MET A 283 -8.35 7.13 -14.47
CA MET A 283 -8.58 8.18 -13.46
C MET A 283 -7.29 8.51 -12.71
N HIS A 284 -6.48 7.49 -12.36
CA HIS A 284 -5.16 7.69 -11.74
C HIS A 284 -4.23 8.51 -12.64
N ARG A 285 -4.22 8.19 -13.93
CA ARG A 285 -3.45 8.97 -14.93
C ARG A 285 -3.96 10.41 -15.04
N GLU A 286 -5.28 10.61 -15.01
CA GLU A 286 -5.92 11.94 -15.08
C GLU A 286 -5.47 12.87 -13.95
N ILE A 287 -5.34 12.34 -12.73
CA ILE A 287 -4.95 13.12 -11.54
C ILE A 287 -3.43 13.22 -11.33
N GLY A 288 -2.62 12.60 -12.20
CA GLY A 288 -1.16 12.74 -12.17
C GLY A 288 -0.44 11.76 -11.25
N VAL A 289 -0.99 10.58 -10.97
CA VAL A 289 -0.25 9.51 -10.28
C VAL A 289 0.99 9.14 -11.07
N ASP A 290 2.16 9.12 -10.43
CA ASP A 290 3.44 8.83 -11.09
C ASP A 290 3.72 7.33 -11.23
N LEU A 291 3.31 6.55 -10.22
CA LEU A 291 3.51 5.10 -10.15
C LEU A 291 2.25 4.42 -9.64
N VAL A 292 1.73 3.44 -10.39
CA VAL A 292 0.73 2.48 -9.90
C VAL A 292 1.39 1.14 -9.72
N SER A 293 1.22 0.52 -8.55
CA SER A 293 1.78 -0.80 -8.26
C SER A 293 0.73 -1.88 -8.05
N THR A 294 1.22 -3.12 -8.03
CA THR A 294 0.42 -4.34 -7.84
C THR A 294 -0.55 -4.63 -8.99
N LEU A 295 -0.16 -4.24 -10.22
CA LEU A 295 -0.95 -4.63 -11.38
C LEU A 295 -1.14 -6.13 -11.43
N THR A 296 -2.39 -6.52 -11.31
CA THR A 296 -2.80 -7.93 -11.28
C THR A 296 -3.37 -8.31 -12.64
N PRO A 297 -2.76 -9.28 -13.34
CA PRO A 297 -3.29 -9.72 -14.63
C PRO A 297 -4.56 -10.57 -14.47
N PRO A 298 -5.36 -10.74 -15.53
CA PRO A 298 -6.43 -11.74 -15.54
C PRO A 298 -5.90 -13.16 -15.25
N PRO A 299 -6.68 -14.06 -14.59
CA PRO A 299 -8.10 -13.88 -14.27
C PRO A 299 -8.38 -13.13 -12.95
N THR A 300 -7.37 -12.83 -12.13
CA THR A 300 -7.56 -12.18 -10.83
C THR A 300 -7.88 -10.70 -11.00
N GLY A 301 -7.14 -9.99 -11.86
CA GLY A 301 -7.45 -8.64 -12.30
C GLY A 301 -8.34 -8.60 -13.54
N ASP A 302 -8.57 -7.40 -14.07
CA ASP A 302 -9.46 -7.14 -15.21
C ASP A 302 -8.78 -6.38 -16.37
N ILE A 303 -7.46 -6.17 -16.30
CA ILE A 303 -6.68 -5.48 -17.33
C ILE A 303 -5.34 -6.21 -17.57
N THR A 304 -4.99 -6.42 -18.84
CA THR A 304 -3.68 -6.94 -19.18
C THR A 304 -2.60 -5.86 -19.05
N LEU A 305 -1.35 -6.25 -18.85
CA LEU A 305 -0.24 -5.30 -18.73
C LEU A 305 -0.05 -4.44 -19.99
N GLY A 306 -0.27 -5.02 -21.17
CA GLY A 306 -0.24 -4.28 -22.43
C GLY A 306 -1.34 -3.21 -22.54
N GLN A 307 -2.58 -3.53 -22.13
CA GLN A 307 -3.67 -2.55 -22.05
C GLN A 307 -3.38 -1.48 -21.01
N ALA A 308 -2.88 -1.87 -19.82
CA ALA A 308 -2.47 -0.92 -18.79
C ALA A 308 -1.37 0.04 -19.30
N ARG A 309 -0.39 -0.46 -20.06
CA ARG A 309 0.64 0.38 -20.70
C ARG A 309 0.06 1.39 -21.69
N GLN A 310 -0.93 1.00 -22.49
CA GLN A 310 -1.61 1.91 -23.40
C GLN A 310 -2.33 3.04 -22.63
N VAL A 311 -3.02 2.70 -21.54
CA VAL A 311 -3.68 3.68 -20.68
C VAL A 311 -2.65 4.61 -20.01
N ALA A 312 -1.60 4.06 -19.43
CA ALA A 312 -0.57 4.84 -18.71
C ALA A 312 0.22 5.78 -19.64
N GLY A 313 0.43 5.39 -20.91
CA GLY A 313 1.21 6.17 -21.90
C GLY A 313 2.64 6.44 -21.36
N ASN A 314 3.16 7.63 -21.58
CA ASN A 314 4.47 8.08 -21.09
C ASN A 314 4.37 9.00 -19.86
N ARG A 315 3.32 8.87 -19.06
CA ARG A 315 3.04 9.77 -17.92
C ARG A 315 2.95 9.06 -16.59
N MET A 316 2.71 7.75 -16.61
CA MET A 316 2.53 6.95 -15.39
C MET A 316 3.32 5.66 -15.52
N CYS A 317 4.18 5.40 -14.55
CA CYS A 317 4.93 4.17 -14.44
C CYS A 317 4.05 3.06 -13.88
N LEU A 318 4.28 1.83 -14.33
CA LEU A 318 3.56 0.64 -13.89
C LEU A 318 4.52 -0.30 -13.16
N ASN A 319 4.11 -0.84 -12.02
CA ASN A 319 4.81 -1.90 -11.31
C ASN A 319 3.86 -3.08 -11.08
N GLY A 320 4.30 -4.29 -11.39
CA GLY A 320 3.50 -5.51 -11.24
C GLY A 320 3.49 -6.37 -12.50
N GLY A 321 2.37 -7.00 -12.78
CA GLY A 321 2.13 -7.80 -13.98
C GLY A 321 2.45 -9.29 -13.84
N ILE A 322 3.09 -9.75 -12.74
CA ILE A 322 3.36 -11.18 -12.49
C ILE A 322 2.48 -11.66 -11.34
N ASP A 323 1.60 -12.61 -11.64
CA ASP A 323 0.68 -13.20 -10.66
C ASP A 323 1.46 -14.02 -9.62
N THR A 324 1.31 -13.66 -8.34
CA THR A 324 2.02 -14.30 -7.23
C THR A 324 1.55 -15.72 -6.97
N VAL A 325 0.28 -16.01 -7.20
CA VAL A 325 -0.32 -17.32 -6.89
C VAL A 325 -0.21 -18.26 -8.09
N ASN A 326 -0.75 -17.85 -9.25
CA ASN A 326 -0.85 -18.75 -10.39
C ASN A 326 0.47 -18.90 -11.16
N THR A 327 1.32 -17.85 -11.17
CA THR A 327 2.59 -17.87 -11.88
C THR A 327 3.75 -18.20 -10.96
N ILE A 328 3.93 -17.48 -9.83
CA ILE A 328 5.14 -17.66 -9.01
C ILE A 328 5.00 -18.87 -8.10
N TRP A 329 3.94 -18.97 -7.31
CA TRP A 329 3.79 -20.06 -6.37
C TRP A 329 3.52 -21.40 -7.07
N ARG A 330 2.49 -21.47 -7.95
CA ARG A 330 2.02 -22.71 -8.56
C ARG A 330 2.67 -23.03 -9.91
N GLY A 331 3.45 -22.11 -10.45
CA GLY A 331 4.13 -22.28 -11.72
C GLY A 331 5.42 -23.09 -11.63
N THR A 332 6.18 -23.06 -12.70
CA THR A 332 7.51 -23.66 -12.82
C THR A 332 8.52 -22.58 -13.18
N PRO A 333 9.85 -22.79 -12.98
CA PRO A 333 10.87 -21.86 -13.44
C PRO A 333 10.73 -21.47 -14.93
N ALA A 334 10.35 -22.40 -15.79
CA ALA A 334 10.15 -22.15 -17.22
C ALA A 334 8.91 -21.27 -17.50
N SER A 335 7.79 -21.51 -16.80
CA SER A 335 6.60 -20.69 -16.96
C SER A 335 6.79 -19.28 -16.40
N ILE A 336 7.58 -19.14 -15.32
CA ILE A 336 7.95 -17.85 -14.73
C ILE A 336 8.82 -17.06 -15.71
N ASP A 337 9.85 -17.69 -16.32
CA ASP A 337 10.71 -17.05 -17.33
C ASP A 337 9.87 -16.54 -18.53
N ALA A 338 8.92 -17.35 -19.00
CA ALA A 338 8.05 -16.96 -20.10
C ALA A 338 7.14 -15.77 -19.71
N ALA A 339 6.54 -15.79 -18.51
CA ALA A 339 5.67 -14.72 -18.03
C ALA A 339 6.46 -13.39 -17.85
N VAL A 340 7.67 -13.46 -17.28
CA VAL A 340 8.53 -12.28 -17.11
C VAL A 340 8.93 -11.69 -18.46
N ARG A 341 9.32 -12.54 -19.43
CA ARG A 341 9.64 -12.10 -20.80
C ARG A 341 8.45 -11.41 -21.47
N GLU A 342 7.25 -11.98 -21.33
CA GLU A 342 6.02 -11.41 -21.86
C GLU A 342 5.69 -10.06 -21.21
N ALA A 343 5.76 -9.97 -19.88
CA ALA A 343 5.51 -8.75 -19.14
C ALA A 343 6.44 -7.61 -19.54
N ILE A 344 7.75 -7.87 -19.63
CA ILE A 344 8.75 -6.90 -20.09
C ILE A 344 8.46 -6.48 -21.52
N GLY A 345 8.17 -7.44 -22.42
CA GLY A 345 7.83 -7.16 -23.81
C GLY A 345 6.56 -6.33 -24.00
N ALA A 346 5.59 -6.46 -23.07
CA ALA A 346 4.32 -5.75 -23.14
C ALA A 346 4.39 -4.31 -22.57
N ALA A 347 5.27 -4.03 -21.61
CA ALA A 347 5.23 -2.77 -20.86
C ALA A 347 6.53 -1.96 -20.84
N ALA A 348 7.67 -2.57 -21.03
CA ALA A 348 8.95 -1.86 -20.97
C ALA A 348 9.23 -1.04 -22.23
N THR A 349 9.72 0.19 -22.05
CA THR A 349 10.25 1.02 -23.13
C THR A 349 11.67 1.50 -22.79
N PRO A 350 12.47 1.90 -23.80
CA PRO A 350 13.81 2.44 -23.55
C PRO A 350 13.82 3.67 -22.62
N GLU A 351 12.74 4.45 -22.64
CA GLU A 351 12.59 5.65 -21.81
C GLU A 351 12.26 5.31 -20.36
N GLY A 352 11.67 4.12 -20.10
CA GLY A 352 11.22 3.69 -18.77
C GLY A 352 9.72 3.41 -18.70
N GLY A 353 9.09 3.75 -17.59
CA GLY A 353 7.64 3.60 -17.37
C GLY A 353 7.18 2.21 -16.95
N TYR A 354 8.12 1.29 -16.73
CA TYR A 354 7.82 -0.03 -16.20
C TYR A 354 8.87 -0.50 -15.19
N ILE A 355 8.39 -1.10 -14.12
CA ILE A 355 9.16 -1.80 -13.10
C ILE A 355 8.60 -3.22 -13.02
N LEU A 356 9.42 -4.24 -13.27
CA LEU A 356 9.00 -5.62 -13.11
C LEU A 356 8.67 -5.88 -11.65
N GLY A 357 7.44 -6.25 -11.38
CA GLY A 357 6.93 -6.52 -10.04
C GLY A 357 5.90 -7.63 -10.01
N THR A 358 5.31 -7.81 -8.86
CA THR A 358 4.32 -8.84 -8.59
C THR A 358 2.95 -8.25 -8.32
N SER A 359 1.90 -9.04 -8.53
CA SER A 359 0.51 -8.63 -8.27
C SER A 359 0.22 -8.35 -6.79
N ASP A 360 0.99 -8.94 -5.89
CA ASP A 360 1.03 -8.66 -4.45
C ASP A 360 2.34 -9.25 -3.87
N SER A 361 2.44 -9.41 -2.55
CA SER A 361 3.58 -10.05 -1.91
C SER A 361 3.74 -11.49 -2.37
N ILE A 362 4.96 -11.88 -2.73
CA ILE A 362 5.29 -13.30 -2.96
C ILE A 362 4.93 -14.09 -1.70
N THR A 363 4.19 -15.18 -1.87
CA THR A 363 3.63 -15.95 -0.78
C THR A 363 4.71 -16.76 -0.06
N GLU A 364 4.43 -17.09 1.20
CA GLU A 364 5.32 -17.89 2.06
C GLU A 364 5.55 -19.30 1.55
N GLU A 365 4.60 -19.85 0.80
CA GLU A 365 4.66 -21.21 0.25
C GLU A 365 5.40 -21.29 -1.10
N THR A 366 5.85 -20.16 -1.64
CA THR A 366 6.56 -20.13 -2.93
C THR A 366 7.84 -20.99 -2.87
N PRO A 367 8.00 -21.97 -3.77
CA PRO A 367 9.22 -22.77 -3.85
C PRO A 367 10.47 -21.89 -4.06
N PRO A 368 11.59 -22.17 -3.37
CA PRO A 368 12.82 -21.39 -3.51
C PRO A 368 13.34 -21.31 -4.95
N GLU A 369 13.17 -22.36 -5.76
CA GLU A 369 13.53 -22.38 -7.17
C GLU A 369 12.67 -21.43 -8.00
N ASN A 370 11.39 -21.31 -7.71
CA ASN A 370 10.48 -20.37 -8.37
C ASN A 370 10.80 -18.93 -7.97
N PHE A 371 11.06 -18.71 -6.68
CA PHE A 371 11.50 -17.41 -6.17
C PHE A 371 12.77 -16.94 -6.89
N ARG A 372 13.78 -17.78 -7.00
CA ARG A 372 15.04 -17.51 -7.72
C ARG A 372 14.80 -17.25 -9.22
N ALA A 373 13.98 -18.08 -9.85
CA ALA A 373 13.69 -17.99 -11.28
C ALA A 373 13.09 -16.63 -11.67
N PHE A 374 12.26 -16.02 -10.83
CA PHE A 374 11.69 -14.70 -11.07
C PHE A 374 12.80 -13.64 -11.24
N PHE A 375 13.76 -13.58 -10.32
CA PHE A 375 14.85 -12.59 -10.39
C PHE A 375 15.80 -12.86 -11.54
N GLU A 376 16.15 -14.13 -11.78
CA GLU A 376 17.02 -14.52 -12.91
C GLU A 376 16.39 -14.16 -14.25
N ALA A 377 15.08 -14.38 -14.42
CA ALA A 377 14.34 -13.98 -15.59
C ALA A 377 14.31 -12.45 -15.74
N GLY A 378 14.06 -11.71 -14.66
CA GLY A 378 14.08 -10.25 -14.64
C GLY A 378 15.41 -9.68 -15.14
N ARG A 379 16.53 -10.23 -14.69
CA ARG A 379 17.88 -9.85 -15.16
C ARG A 379 18.09 -10.20 -16.63
N ARG A 380 17.73 -11.40 -17.03
CA ARG A 380 17.93 -11.92 -18.39
C ARG A 380 17.17 -11.09 -19.43
N HIS A 381 15.91 -10.81 -19.17
CA HIS A 381 15.01 -10.14 -20.10
C HIS A 381 14.97 -8.62 -19.92
N GLY A 382 15.45 -8.09 -18.79
CA GLY A 382 15.40 -6.67 -18.44
C GLY A 382 16.39 -5.78 -19.21
N LEU A 383 17.31 -6.37 -19.99
CA LEU A 383 18.26 -5.62 -20.81
C LEU A 383 17.52 -4.91 -21.95
N LEU A 384 17.54 -3.58 -21.94
CA LEU A 384 16.89 -2.76 -22.96
C LEU A 384 17.75 -2.76 -24.22
N LYS A 385 17.26 -3.40 -25.31
CA LYS A 385 17.94 -3.43 -26.59
C LYS A 385 17.92 -2.04 -27.24
N GLY A 386 19.06 -1.53 -27.62
CA GLY A 386 19.17 -0.30 -28.42
C GLY A 386 19.84 0.88 -27.74
N ARG A 387 20.61 0.67 -26.69
CA ARG A 387 21.50 1.70 -26.11
C ARG A 387 22.97 1.27 -26.15
#